data_4b4d79f53a980c1fb451ef598aba9e57
#
_entry.id   4b4d79f53a980c1fb451ef598aba9e57
#
_cell.length_a   1.000
_cell.length_b   1.000
_cell.length_c   1.000
_cell.angle_alpha   90.00
_cell.angle_beta   90.00
_cell.angle_gamma   90.00
#
_symmetry.space_group_name_H-M   'P 1'
#
loop_
_entity.id
_entity.type
_entity.pdbx_description
1 polymer ?
#
loop_
_entity_poly.entity_id
_entity_poly.type
_entity_poly.pdbx_seq_one_letter_code
_entity_poly.pdbx_strand_id
1 'polypeptide(L)'
;MKTLVIIPAYNEEESILRVVRNLENADIDCDYVVINDCSKDSTGKILDDNNINHIDLPVNLGLTGAVQTGYKYAYYNNYDAAIQFDGDGQHLPEYIPALVKEIEK
;
A
#
# COMPACT_ATOMS: atom_id res chain seq x y z
N MET A 1 14.15 9.79 -7.62
CA MET A 1 13.58 9.81 -6.26
C MET A 1 12.95 8.45 -5.96
N LYS A 2 13.23 7.90 -4.81
CA LYS A 2 12.69 6.60 -4.41
C LYS A 2 11.37 6.79 -3.67
N THR A 3 10.27 6.30 -4.23
CA THR A 3 8.93 6.53 -3.71
C THR A 3 8.27 5.21 -3.30
N LEU A 4 7.60 5.22 -2.15
CA LEU A 4 6.83 4.08 -1.65
C LEU A 4 5.34 4.40 -1.68
N VAL A 5 4.57 3.47 -2.23
CA VAL A 5 3.10 3.52 -2.15
C VAL A 5 2.66 2.68 -0.95
N ILE A 6 1.92 3.30 -0.04
CA ILE A 6 1.42 2.66 1.19
C ILE A 6 -0.05 2.30 0.97
N ILE A 7 -0.38 1.02 1.05
CA ILE A 7 -1.74 0.52 0.83
C ILE A 7 -2.27 -0.04 2.15
N PRO A 8 -2.99 0.77 2.94
CA PRO A 8 -3.63 0.22 4.15
C PRO A 8 -4.81 -0.66 3.75
N ALA A 9 -4.94 -1.80 4.39
CA ALA A 9 -6.00 -2.76 4.09
C ALA A 9 -6.56 -3.37 5.37
N TYR A 10 -7.90 -3.38 5.47
CA TYR A 10 -8.59 -4.06 6.55
C TYR A 10 -9.84 -4.73 5.98
N ASN A 11 -9.86 -6.07 6.01
CA ASN A 11 -10.97 -6.88 5.47
C ASN A 11 -11.28 -6.52 4.01
N GLU A 12 -10.24 -6.52 3.17
CA GLU A 12 -10.33 -6.14 1.76
C GLU A 12 -10.14 -7.36 0.84
N GLU A 13 -10.56 -8.56 1.27
CA GLU A 13 -10.32 -9.78 0.52
C GLU A 13 -10.89 -9.74 -0.90
N GLU A 14 -11.98 -8.98 -1.13
CA GLU A 14 -12.62 -8.89 -2.44
C GLU A 14 -11.88 -7.95 -3.41
N SER A 15 -11.11 -6.99 -2.89
CA SER A 15 -10.53 -5.95 -3.72
C SER A 15 -9.00 -5.90 -3.70
N ILE A 16 -8.35 -6.42 -2.65
CA ILE A 16 -6.92 -6.17 -2.44
C ILE A 16 -6.05 -6.70 -3.59
N LEU A 17 -6.34 -7.89 -4.09
CA LEU A 17 -5.53 -8.45 -5.18
C LEU A 17 -5.68 -7.62 -6.46
N ARG A 18 -6.90 -7.18 -6.76
CA ARG A 18 -7.16 -6.33 -7.93
C ARG A 18 -6.41 -5.00 -7.80
N VAL A 19 -6.45 -4.38 -6.62
CA VAL A 19 -5.77 -3.11 -6.39
C VAL A 19 -4.26 -3.26 -6.60
N VAL A 20 -3.66 -4.31 -6.03
CA VAL A 20 -2.22 -4.56 -6.16
C VAL A 20 -1.85 -4.85 -7.62
N ARG A 21 -2.62 -5.70 -8.31
CA ARG A 21 -2.34 -6.04 -9.70
C ARG A 21 -2.49 -4.83 -10.62
N ASN A 22 -3.50 -3.98 -10.39
CA ASN A 22 -3.63 -2.74 -11.14
C ASN A 22 -2.43 -1.82 -10.93
N LEU A 23 -1.94 -1.74 -9.71
CA LEU A 23 -0.76 -0.93 -9.39
C LEU A 23 0.48 -1.49 -10.07
N GLU A 24 0.68 -2.81 -10.02
CA GLU A 24 1.82 -3.46 -10.67
C GLU A 24 1.81 -3.31 -12.19
N ASN A 25 0.60 -3.33 -12.79
CA ASN A 25 0.45 -3.22 -14.24
C ASN A 25 0.50 -1.77 -14.72
N ALA A 26 0.35 -0.80 -13.84
CA ALA A 26 0.52 0.60 -14.19
C ALA A 26 2.02 0.88 -14.37
N ASP A 27 2.36 1.67 -15.38
CA ASP A 27 3.77 2.00 -15.67
C ASP A 27 4.25 3.08 -14.69
N ILE A 28 4.42 2.69 -13.44
CA ILE A 28 4.78 3.59 -12.34
C ILE A 28 6.10 3.14 -11.73
N ASP A 29 7.05 4.07 -11.62
CA ASP A 29 8.35 3.79 -11.02
C ASP A 29 8.28 4.00 -9.50
N CYS A 30 7.55 3.11 -8.83
CA CYS A 30 7.35 3.14 -7.38
C CYS A 30 7.35 1.75 -6.81
N ASP A 31 7.84 1.62 -5.58
CA ASP A 31 7.64 0.40 -4.78
C ASP A 31 6.33 0.53 -4.01
N TYR A 32 5.83 -0.58 -3.47
CA TYR A 32 4.63 -0.55 -2.64
C TYR A 32 4.77 -1.49 -1.45
N VAL A 33 3.96 -1.24 -0.42
CA VAL A 33 3.77 -2.15 0.71
C VAL A 33 2.31 -2.11 1.12
N VAL A 34 1.71 -3.27 1.36
CA VAL A 34 0.36 -3.38 1.92
C VAL A 34 0.49 -3.48 3.44
N ILE A 35 -0.22 -2.63 4.16
CA ILE A 35 -0.29 -2.72 5.61
C ILE A 35 -1.61 -3.42 5.96
N ASN A 36 -1.51 -4.68 6.30
CA ASN A 36 -2.67 -5.49 6.69
C ASN A 36 -2.99 -5.21 8.16
N ASP A 37 -4.05 -4.43 8.40
CA ASP A 37 -4.41 -3.92 9.72
C ASP A 37 -5.19 -4.97 10.52
N CYS A 38 -4.59 -6.14 10.71
CA CYS A 38 -5.17 -7.25 11.47
C CYS A 38 -6.50 -7.72 10.87
N SER A 39 -6.54 -7.92 9.54
CA SER A 39 -7.76 -8.38 8.86
C SER A 39 -8.21 -9.74 9.39
N LYS A 40 -9.52 -9.90 9.54
CA LYS A 40 -10.14 -11.14 10.03
C LYS A 40 -10.64 -12.04 8.92
N ASP A 41 -10.63 -11.54 7.70
CA ASP A 41 -11.02 -12.29 6.50
C ASP A 41 -9.80 -12.91 5.83
N SER A 42 -9.89 -13.24 4.55
CA SER A 42 -8.81 -13.87 3.79
C SER A 42 -7.79 -12.89 3.22
N THR A 43 -7.82 -11.61 3.61
CA THR A 43 -6.89 -10.60 3.09
C THR A 43 -5.43 -11.04 3.28
N GLY A 44 -5.05 -11.43 4.50
CA GLY A 44 -3.69 -11.86 4.79
C GLY A 44 -3.26 -13.07 3.98
N LYS A 45 -4.15 -14.05 3.84
CA LYS A 45 -3.88 -15.26 3.06
C LYS A 45 -3.66 -14.94 1.58
N ILE A 46 -4.47 -14.04 1.03
CA ILE A 46 -4.34 -13.61 -0.37
C ILE A 46 -2.97 -12.95 -0.59
N LEU A 47 -2.55 -12.11 0.34
CA LEU A 47 -1.25 -11.43 0.25
C LEU A 47 -0.10 -12.44 0.29
N ASP A 48 -0.16 -13.42 1.19
CA ASP A 48 0.87 -14.47 1.29
C ASP A 48 0.89 -15.35 0.04
N ASP A 49 -0.28 -15.82 -0.41
CA ASP A 49 -0.38 -16.75 -1.53
C ASP A 49 0.10 -16.13 -2.85
N ASN A 50 0.05 -14.81 -2.97
CA ASN A 50 0.44 -14.09 -4.18
C ASN A 50 1.79 -13.39 -4.07
N ASN A 51 2.55 -13.64 -3.02
CA ASN A 51 3.87 -13.06 -2.77
C ASN A 51 3.87 -11.53 -2.83
N ILE A 52 2.82 -10.92 -2.27
CA ILE A 52 2.66 -9.47 -2.23
C ILE A 52 3.42 -8.93 -1.02
N ASN A 53 4.23 -7.88 -1.21
CA ASN A 53 4.95 -7.24 -0.12
C ASN A 53 3.98 -6.62 0.87
N HIS A 54 3.98 -7.11 2.11
CA HIS A 54 3.02 -6.63 3.11
C HIS A 54 3.59 -6.75 4.53
N ILE A 55 2.97 -5.97 5.43
CA ILE A 55 3.23 -6.03 6.87
C ILE A 55 1.91 -6.38 7.55
N ASP A 56 1.91 -7.44 8.36
CA ASP A 56 0.72 -7.85 9.13
C ASP A 56 0.80 -7.24 10.52
N LEU A 57 -0.16 -6.38 10.86
CA LEU A 57 -0.24 -5.82 12.20
C LEU A 57 -0.88 -6.83 13.16
N PRO A 58 -0.35 -6.98 14.38
CA PRO A 58 -0.89 -7.94 15.34
C PRO A 58 -2.22 -7.51 15.96
N VAL A 59 -2.55 -6.22 15.86
CA VAL A 59 -3.81 -5.67 16.35
C VAL A 59 -4.32 -4.66 15.35
N ASN A 60 -5.63 -4.40 15.37
CA ASN A 60 -6.21 -3.37 14.50
C ASN A 60 -5.87 -1.99 15.07
N LEU A 61 -5.11 -1.21 14.31
CA LEU A 61 -4.69 0.14 14.70
C LEU A 61 -5.56 1.24 14.07
N GLY A 62 -6.45 0.86 13.14
CA GLY A 62 -7.22 1.82 12.37
C GLY A 62 -6.40 2.39 11.21
N LEU A 63 -7.07 3.18 10.36
CA LEU A 63 -6.44 3.74 9.17
C LEU A 63 -5.20 4.58 9.51
N THR A 64 -5.31 5.46 10.49
CA THR A 64 -4.21 6.34 10.87
C THR A 64 -2.99 5.54 11.34
N GLY A 65 -3.20 4.52 12.19
CA GLY A 65 -2.11 3.68 12.67
C GLY A 65 -1.47 2.86 11.56
N ALA A 66 -2.27 2.34 10.63
CA ALA A 66 -1.77 1.58 9.49
C ALA A 66 -0.91 2.48 8.58
N VAL A 67 -1.37 3.68 8.29
CA VAL A 67 -0.64 4.63 7.46
C VAL A 67 0.67 5.05 8.14
N GLN A 68 0.64 5.31 9.44
CA GLN A 68 1.85 5.63 10.20
C GLN A 68 2.87 4.50 10.16
N THR A 69 2.41 3.25 10.22
CA THR A 69 3.30 2.09 10.06
C THR A 69 3.98 2.11 8.70
N GLY A 70 3.24 2.43 7.65
CA GLY A 70 3.79 2.55 6.30
C GLY A 70 4.83 3.66 6.20
N TYR A 71 4.58 4.82 6.83
CA TYR A 71 5.56 5.90 6.85
C TYR A 71 6.82 5.52 7.59
N LYS A 72 6.72 4.79 8.70
CA LYS A 72 7.89 4.28 9.41
C LYS A 72 8.68 3.30 8.53
N TYR A 73 7.99 2.42 7.84
CA TYR A 73 8.63 1.50 6.91
C TYR A 73 9.39 2.27 5.84
N ALA A 74 8.78 3.31 5.27
CA ALA A 74 9.43 4.15 4.27
C ALA A 74 10.68 4.83 4.83
N TYR A 75 10.60 5.36 6.03
CA TYR A 75 11.73 6.03 6.67
C TYR A 75 12.89 5.06 6.90
N TYR A 76 12.62 3.88 7.48
CA TYR A 76 13.66 2.91 7.79
C TYR A 76 14.26 2.23 6.56
N ASN A 77 13.58 2.29 5.42
CA ASN A 77 14.05 1.69 4.18
C ASN A 77 14.54 2.74 3.18
N ASN A 78 14.79 3.96 3.64
CA ASN A 78 15.43 5.03 2.86
C ASN A 78 14.64 5.48 1.65
N TYR A 79 13.30 5.50 1.75
CA TYR A 79 12.46 6.10 0.72
C TYR A 79 12.46 7.61 0.84
N ASP A 80 12.48 8.30 -0.29
CA ASP A 80 12.47 9.77 -0.33
C ASP A 80 11.07 10.33 -0.15
N ALA A 81 10.05 9.56 -0.55
CA ALA A 81 8.65 9.98 -0.46
C ALA A 81 7.77 8.76 -0.22
N ALA A 82 6.61 9.01 0.38
CA ALA A 82 5.60 7.98 0.61
C ALA A 82 4.21 8.54 0.29
N ILE A 83 3.39 7.73 -0.38
CA ILE A 83 2.06 8.11 -0.85
C ILE A 83 1.07 7.06 -0.35
N GLN A 84 -0.04 7.50 0.26
CA GLN A 84 -1.13 6.62 0.64
C GLN A 84 -2.00 6.32 -0.58
N PHE A 85 -2.38 5.05 -0.74
CA PHE A 85 -3.26 4.58 -1.81
C PHE A 85 -4.24 3.59 -1.22
N ASP A 86 -5.56 3.84 -1.35
CA ASP A 86 -6.57 3.05 -0.65
C ASP A 86 -6.72 1.65 -1.22
N GLY A 87 -6.78 0.65 -0.31
CA GLY A 87 -6.93 -0.76 -0.67
C GLY A 87 -8.33 -1.16 -1.11
N ASP A 88 -9.29 -0.26 -1.07
CA ASP A 88 -10.66 -0.52 -1.54
C ASP A 88 -10.85 -0.25 -3.04
N GLY A 89 -9.81 0.24 -3.72
CA GLY A 89 -9.85 0.48 -5.15
C GLY A 89 -10.51 1.79 -5.58
N GLN A 90 -10.80 2.69 -4.64
CA GLN A 90 -11.41 3.97 -4.97
C GLN A 90 -10.46 4.92 -5.68
N HIS A 91 -9.16 4.78 -5.45
CA HIS A 91 -8.14 5.57 -6.12
C HIS A 91 -7.66 4.87 -7.38
N LEU A 92 -7.39 5.63 -8.43
CA LEU A 92 -6.88 5.09 -9.69
C LEU A 92 -5.36 5.17 -9.71
N PRO A 93 -4.65 4.10 -10.09
CA PRO A 93 -3.18 4.09 -10.12
C PRO A 93 -2.58 5.19 -10.99
N GLU A 94 -3.26 5.64 -12.03
CA GLU A 94 -2.76 6.67 -12.93
C GLU A 94 -2.61 8.04 -12.26
N TYR A 95 -3.19 8.25 -11.08
CA TYR A 95 -2.96 9.48 -10.31
C TYR A 95 -1.59 9.52 -9.64
N ILE A 96 -0.97 8.35 -9.44
CA ILE A 96 0.29 8.28 -8.70
C ILE A 96 1.42 9.03 -9.39
N PRO A 97 1.62 8.92 -10.72
CA PRO A 97 2.67 9.69 -11.39
C PRO A 97 2.51 11.19 -11.21
N ALA A 98 1.28 11.70 -11.24
CA ALA A 98 1.02 13.13 -11.03
C ALA A 98 1.39 13.54 -9.58
N LEU A 99 1.06 12.70 -8.59
CA LEU A 99 1.41 12.96 -7.19
C LEU A 99 2.93 12.95 -6.99
N VAL A 100 3.63 12.02 -7.61
CA VAL A 100 5.09 11.95 -7.54
C VAL A 100 5.71 13.23 -8.12
N LYS A 101 5.20 13.71 -9.25
CA LYS A 101 5.69 14.95 -9.85
C LYS A 101 5.53 16.15 -8.91
N GLU A 102 4.40 16.25 -8.21
CA GLU A 102 4.20 17.32 -7.25
C GLU A 102 5.20 17.27 -6.11
N ILE A 103 5.50 16.06 -5.62
CA ILE A 103 6.47 15.88 -4.55
C ILE A 103 7.89 16.26 -5.01
N GLU A 104 8.25 15.96 -6.26
CA GLU A 104 9.58 16.23 -6.81
C GLU A 104 9.84 17.71 -7.07
N LYS A 105 8.79 18.51 -7.12
CA LYS A 105 8.95 19.96 -7.28
C LYS A 105 9.49 20.58 -6.00
#